data_54bbf3ca2e64654f6ae92beb87e137ca
#
_entry.id   54bbf3ca2e64654f6ae92beb87e137ca
#
_cell.length_a   1.000
_cell.length_b   1.000
_cell.length_c   1.000
_cell.angle_alpha   90.00
_cell.angle_beta   90.00
_cell.angle_gamma   90.00
#
_symmetry.space_group_name_H-M   'P 1'
#
loop_
_entity.id
_entity.type
_entity.pdbx_description
1 polymer ?
#
loop_
_entity_poly.entity_id
_entity_poly.type
_entity_poly.pdbx_seq_one_letter_code
_entity_poly.pdbx_strand_id
1 'polypeptide(L)'
;FAVAINIEPDILIVDEALSVGDVFFQNKCFKKFQELKAKNVTILFVSHDMGSIKQMTQRVLWLNEGRQKMFDATELVCEAYFNEQLQQHNALNQDLEAVKDKVTADIVKKEGKLIVPELCATGKTLVSEDVAIRSFFMKESGGKRVECLKAEQEYTAVFVAEFSRAMEDLIFGFVLENNKGIEILGINSFINNQERLIEVKRPCVMMVEFRFTLPRILKGEYLISPAVAQGVQGQNVILTWLPGIAAVTIENTGYNLSLLELEAAVSATEYPLHCVEFV
;
A
#
# COMPACT_ATOMS: atom_id res chain seq x y z
N PHE A 1 -24.41 -18.08 -9.11
CA PHE A 1 -24.23 -17.05 -10.18
C PHE A 1 -24.36 -17.66 -11.59
N ALA A 2 -23.64 -18.77 -11.91
CA ALA A 2 -23.68 -19.43 -13.24
C ALA A 2 -25.10 -19.78 -13.73
N VAL A 3 -26.02 -20.12 -12.85
CA VAL A 3 -27.43 -20.37 -13.20
C VAL A 3 -28.17 -19.07 -13.49
N ALA A 4 -27.99 -18.06 -12.62
CA ALA A 4 -28.70 -16.77 -12.74
C ALA A 4 -28.37 -15.99 -14.02
N ILE A 5 -27.15 -16.09 -14.53
CA ILE A 5 -26.73 -15.37 -15.75
C ILE A 5 -27.18 -16.03 -17.05
N ASN A 6 -27.65 -17.29 -16.99
CA ASN A 6 -28.20 -17.99 -18.17
C ASN A 6 -29.74 -17.86 -18.31
N ILE A 7 -30.38 -17.20 -17.37
CA ILE A 7 -31.78 -16.79 -17.43
C ILE A 7 -31.82 -15.39 -18.06
N GLU A 8 -32.83 -15.04 -18.79
CA GLU A 8 -33.04 -13.67 -19.26
C GLU A 8 -34.03 -12.96 -18.33
N PRO A 9 -33.49 -12.34 -17.22
CA PRO A 9 -34.31 -11.64 -16.24
C PRO A 9 -34.63 -10.22 -16.69
N ASP A 10 -35.77 -9.68 -16.26
CA ASP A 10 -36.05 -8.25 -16.36
C ASP A 10 -35.23 -7.44 -15.34
N ILE A 11 -35.03 -8.04 -14.16
CA ILE A 11 -34.24 -7.47 -13.05
C ILE A 11 -33.27 -8.51 -12.52
N LEU A 12 -31.99 -8.18 -12.46
CA LEU A 12 -30.94 -9.01 -11.89
C LEU A 12 -30.40 -8.37 -10.62
N ILE A 13 -30.48 -9.09 -9.51
CA ILE A 13 -29.86 -8.67 -8.25
C ILE A 13 -28.60 -9.54 -8.02
N VAL A 14 -27.46 -8.89 -7.82
CA VAL A 14 -26.17 -9.55 -7.59
C VAL A 14 -25.57 -9.02 -6.31
N ASP A 15 -25.38 -9.91 -5.36
CA ASP A 15 -24.82 -9.63 -4.05
C ASP A 15 -23.49 -10.38 -3.90
N GLU A 16 -22.36 -9.61 -3.85
CA GLU A 16 -20.97 -10.09 -3.65
C GLU A 16 -20.50 -11.23 -4.62
N ALA A 17 -21.31 -11.59 -5.62
CA ALA A 17 -21.11 -12.82 -6.40
C ALA A 17 -19.96 -12.76 -7.42
N LEU A 18 -19.33 -11.58 -7.63
CA LEU A 18 -18.22 -11.42 -8.57
C LEU A 18 -16.84 -11.61 -7.93
N SER A 19 -16.78 -11.66 -6.61
CA SER A 19 -15.53 -11.86 -5.86
C SER A 19 -15.14 -13.36 -5.75
N VAL A 20 -15.97 -14.27 -6.29
CA VAL A 20 -15.79 -15.72 -6.17
C VAL A 20 -15.44 -16.33 -7.52
N GLY A 21 -14.39 -17.15 -7.55
CA GLY A 21 -13.94 -17.86 -8.74
C GLY A 21 -12.58 -17.41 -9.26
N ASP A 22 -12.07 -18.11 -10.27
CA ASP A 22 -10.83 -17.74 -10.93
C ASP A 22 -11.00 -16.54 -11.90
N VAL A 23 -9.89 -15.97 -12.34
CA VAL A 23 -9.86 -14.81 -13.24
C VAL A 23 -10.64 -15.05 -14.54
N PHE A 24 -10.63 -16.29 -15.05
CA PHE A 24 -11.36 -16.64 -16.29
C PHE A 24 -12.87 -16.64 -16.05
N PHE A 25 -13.30 -17.11 -14.89
CA PHE A 25 -14.70 -17.08 -14.50
C PHE A 25 -15.19 -15.65 -14.27
N GLN A 26 -14.40 -14.83 -13.57
CA GLN A 26 -14.70 -13.41 -13.36
C GLN A 26 -14.85 -12.65 -14.68
N ASN A 27 -13.95 -12.88 -15.65
CA ASN A 27 -14.04 -12.30 -16.99
C ASN A 27 -15.30 -12.73 -17.77
N LYS A 28 -15.71 -14.01 -17.64
CA LYS A 28 -16.97 -14.49 -18.25
C LYS A 28 -18.18 -13.80 -17.61
N CYS A 29 -18.18 -13.67 -16.30
CA CYS A 29 -19.22 -12.94 -15.58
C CYS A 29 -19.32 -11.50 -16.05
N PHE A 30 -18.18 -10.81 -16.13
CA PHE A 30 -18.11 -9.43 -16.60
C PHE A 30 -18.68 -9.25 -18.01
N LYS A 31 -18.29 -10.10 -18.98
CA LYS A 31 -18.83 -10.06 -20.34
C LYS A 31 -20.35 -10.25 -20.34
N LYS A 32 -20.84 -11.19 -19.54
CA LYS A 32 -22.29 -11.45 -19.45
C LYS A 32 -23.06 -10.28 -18.84
N PHE A 33 -22.48 -9.60 -17.88
CA PHE A 33 -23.04 -8.35 -17.35
C PHE A 33 -23.18 -7.27 -18.43
N GLN A 34 -22.15 -7.09 -19.26
CA GLN A 34 -22.20 -6.13 -20.36
C GLN A 34 -23.29 -6.49 -21.39
N GLU A 35 -23.46 -7.79 -21.71
CA GLU A 35 -24.53 -8.27 -22.59
C GLU A 35 -25.93 -7.97 -22.02
N LEU A 36 -26.15 -8.24 -20.71
CA LEU A 36 -27.42 -7.96 -20.04
C LEU A 36 -27.71 -6.45 -19.99
N LYS A 37 -26.68 -5.65 -19.73
CA LYS A 37 -26.78 -4.19 -19.75
C LYS A 37 -27.14 -3.67 -21.15
N ALA A 38 -26.57 -4.25 -22.21
CA ALA A 38 -26.91 -3.91 -23.62
C ALA A 38 -28.34 -4.30 -23.97
N LYS A 39 -28.92 -5.31 -23.31
CA LYS A 39 -30.33 -5.71 -23.41
C LYS A 39 -31.28 -4.88 -22.53
N ASN A 40 -30.83 -3.82 -21.92
CA ASN A 40 -31.59 -2.97 -20.98
C ASN A 40 -32.14 -3.71 -19.74
N VAL A 41 -31.50 -4.78 -19.29
CA VAL A 41 -31.84 -5.44 -18.03
C VAL A 41 -31.47 -4.52 -16.88
N THR A 42 -32.41 -4.34 -15.93
CA THR A 42 -32.11 -3.58 -14.70
C THR A 42 -31.21 -4.43 -13.80
N ILE A 43 -30.03 -3.93 -13.47
CA ILE A 43 -29.06 -4.64 -12.62
C ILE A 43 -28.89 -3.88 -11.30
N LEU A 44 -29.19 -4.55 -10.19
CA LEU A 44 -28.87 -4.10 -8.85
C LEU A 44 -27.63 -4.86 -8.37
N PHE A 45 -26.51 -4.14 -8.30
CA PHE A 45 -25.22 -4.71 -7.93
C PHE A 45 -24.82 -4.27 -6.52
N VAL A 46 -24.66 -5.22 -5.61
CA VAL A 46 -24.23 -5.00 -4.22
C VAL A 46 -22.82 -5.50 -4.07
N SER A 47 -21.90 -4.64 -3.65
CA SER A 47 -20.51 -4.98 -3.40
C SER A 47 -19.85 -3.96 -2.47
N HIS A 48 -18.80 -4.38 -1.78
CA HIS A 48 -17.88 -3.51 -1.07
C HIS A 48 -16.62 -3.21 -1.91
N ASP A 49 -16.42 -3.87 -3.05
CA ASP A 49 -15.31 -3.58 -3.97
C ASP A 49 -15.60 -2.36 -4.84
N MET A 50 -14.97 -1.24 -4.47
CA MET A 50 -15.10 0.04 -5.17
C MET A 50 -14.71 -0.03 -6.65
N GLY A 51 -13.82 -0.95 -7.01
CA GLY A 51 -13.40 -1.10 -8.39
C GLY A 51 -14.46 -1.71 -9.27
N SER A 52 -15.09 -2.78 -8.82
CA SER A 52 -16.23 -3.38 -9.49
C SER A 52 -17.40 -2.40 -9.57
N ILE A 53 -17.66 -1.65 -8.48
CA ILE A 53 -18.69 -0.61 -8.47
C ILE A 53 -18.43 0.44 -9.55
N LYS A 54 -17.22 1.04 -9.58
CA LYS A 54 -16.85 2.05 -10.57
C LYS A 54 -16.93 1.55 -12.00
N GLN A 55 -16.59 0.28 -12.22
CA GLN A 55 -16.59 -0.31 -13.58
C GLN A 55 -17.98 -0.74 -14.05
N MET A 56 -18.84 -1.13 -13.13
CA MET A 56 -20.12 -1.78 -13.44
C MET A 56 -21.33 -0.85 -13.35
N THR A 57 -21.27 0.19 -12.53
CA THR A 57 -22.44 1.02 -12.22
C THR A 57 -22.32 2.43 -12.78
N GLN A 58 -23.45 3.11 -12.95
CA GLN A 58 -23.55 4.53 -13.32
C GLN A 58 -24.03 5.38 -12.15
N ARG A 59 -24.75 4.76 -11.22
CA ARG A 59 -25.26 5.38 -10.01
C ARG A 59 -25.06 4.43 -8.84
N VAL A 60 -24.76 4.97 -7.68
CA VAL A 60 -24.51 4.21 -6.46
C VAL A 60 -25.38 4.72 -5.33
N LEU A 61 -25.98 3.80 -4.61
CA LEU A 61 -26.64 4.03 -3.35
C LEU A 61 -25.72 3.60 -2.22
N TRP A 62 -25.24 4.55 -1.44
CA TRP A 62 -24.47 4.26 -0.24
C TRP A 62 -25.41 4.09 0.95
N LEU A 63 -25.36 2.91 1.55
CA LEU A 63 -26.07 2.57 2.77
C LEU A 63 -25.12 2.57 3.96
N ASN A 64 -25.55 3.17 5.07
CA ASN A 64 -24.86 3.08 6.35
C ASN A 64 -25.89 2.81 7.45
N GLU A 65 -25.66 1.78 8.26
CA GLU A 65 -26.58 1.36 9.35
C GLU A 65 -28.05 1.23 8.91
N GLY A 66 -28.26 0.70 7.71
CA GLY A 66 -29.60 0.52 7.14
C GLY A 66 -30.28 1.80 6.61
N ARG A 67 -29.58 2.93 6.59
CA ARG A 67 -30.08 4.21 6.09
C ARG A 67 -29.34 4.64 4.82
N GLN A 68 -30.08 5.27 3.92
CA GLN A 68 -29.46 5.92 2.76
C GLN A 68 -28.62 7.10 3.22
N LYS A 69 -27.35 7.07 2.89
CA LYS A 69 -26.42 8.16 3.16
C LYS A 69 -26.21 9.06 1.94
N MET A 70 -26.03 8.46 0.78
CA MET A 70 -25.86 9.18 -0.49
C MET A 70 -26.41 8.35 -1.65
N PHE A 71 -26.97 9.02 -2.66
CA PHE A 71 -27.39 8.38 -3.92
C PHE A 71 -27.13 9.33 -5.06
N ASP A 72 -26.09 9.05 -5.86
CA ASP A 72 -25.65 9.91 -6.95
C ASP A 72 -24.84 9.11 -7.99
N ALA A 73 -24.19 9.81 -8.93
CA ALA A 73 -23.24 9.25 -9.87
C ALA A 73 -22.12 8.46 -9.15
N THR A 74 -21.67 7.39 -9.77
CA THR A 74 -20.73 6.43 -9.19
C THR A 74 -19.47 7.10 -8.66
N GLU A 75 -18.86 8.00 -9.43
CA GLU A 75 -17.63 8.69 -9.06
C GLU A 75 -17.79 9.49 -7.76
N LEU A 76 -18.90 10.27 -7.66
CA LEU A 76 -19.16 11.14 -6.51
C LEU A 76 -19.38 10.34 -5.23
N VAL A 77 -20.20 9.27 -5.32
CA VAL A 77 -20.49 8.43 -4.14
C VAL A 77 -19.25 7.66 -3.70
N CYS A 78 -18.49 7.12 -4.67
CA CYS A 78 -17.26 6.39 -4.39
C CYS A 78 -16.18 7.28 -3.73
N GLU A 79 -16.05 8.53 -4.19
CA GLU A 79 -15.13 9.49 -3.60
C GLU A 79 -15.56 9.88 -2.17
N ALA A 80 -16.85 10.16 -1.97
CA ALA A 80 -17.39 10.48 -0.66
C ALA A 80 -17.24 9.31 0.34
N TYR A 81 -17.50 8.08 -0.11
CA TYR A 81 -17.33 6.86 0.68
C TYR A 81 -15.86 6.67 1.09
N PHE A 82 -14.93 6.82 0.14
CA PHE A 82 -13.50 6.69 0.40
C PHE A 82 -13.01 7.74 1.39
N ASN A 83 -13.41 9.01 1.19
CA ASN A 83 -13.02 10.10 2.10
C ASN A 83 -13.55 9.87 3.52
N GLU A 84 -14.76 9.30 3.67
CA GLU A 84 -15.27 8.97 5.00
C GLU A 84 -14.53 7.78 5.62
N GLN A 85 -14.22 6.74 4.86
CA GLN A 85 -13.39 5.63 5.34
C GLN A 85 -12.02 6.13 5.81
N LEU A 86 -11.41 7.05 5.06
CA LEU A 86 -10.18 7.74 5.47
C LEU A 86 -10.37 8.56 6.74
N GLN A 87 -11.48 9.30 6.85
CA GLN A 87 -11.77 10.08 8.06
C GLN A 87 -12.04 9.20 9.27
N GLN A 88 -12.75 8.08 9.11
CA GLN A 88 -12.97 7.09 10.18
C GLN A 88 -11.66 6.40 10.58
N HIS A 89 -10.83 6.04 9.61
CA HIS A 89 -9.49 5.52 9.85
C HIS A 89 -8.60 6.58 10.53
N ASN A 90 -8.69 7.83 10.10
CA ASN A 90 -7.98 8.96 10.69
C ASN A 90 -8.58 9.39 12.05
N ALA A 91 -9.87 9.20 12.30
CA ALA A 91 -10.49 9.49 13.61
C ALA A 91 -10.16 8.43 14.66
N LEU A 92 -10.00 7.16 14.26
CA LEU A 92 -9.34 6.15 15.09
C LEU A 92 -7.85 6.50 15.34
N ASN A 93 -7.30 7.36 14.49
CA ASN A 93 -5.94 7.90 14.51
C ASN A 93 -5.87 9.36 15.05
N GLN A 94 -6.93 9.91 15.66
CA GLN A 94 -6.90 11.28 16.24
C GLN A 94 -5.91 11.41 17.41
N ASP A 95 -5.50 10.31 18.03
CA ASP A 95 -4.27 10.29 18.83
C ASP A 95 -3.00 10.50 17.98
N LEU A 96 -3.11 10.40 16.63
CA LEU A 96 -2.01 10.60 15.68
C LEU A 96 -1.85 12.05 15.18
N GLU A 97 -2.79 12.96 15.39
CA GLU A 97 -2.56 14.38 15.06
C GLU A 97 -1.52 15.02 16.01
N ALA A 98 -1.47 14.57 17.26
CA ALA A 98 -0.35 14.90 18.14
C ALA A 98 0.99 14.25 17.70
N VAL A 99 0.92 13.23 16.82
CA VAL A 99 2.06 12.52 16.25
C VAL A 99 2.44 13.06 14.87
N LYS A 100 1.51 13.67 14.10
CA LYS A 100 1.84 14.30 12.81
C LYS A 100 2.88 15.42 12.95
N ASP A 101 2.84 16.21 14.00
CA ASP A 101 3.89 17.21 14.28
C ASP A 101 5.23 16.58 14.65
N LYS A 102 5.26 15.33 15.15
CA LYS A 102 6.50 14.58 15.43
C LYS A 102 7.01 13.80 14.22
N VAL A 103 6.12 13.36 13.32
CA VAL A 103 6.43 12.53 12.15
C VAL A 103 7.05 13.32 10.99
N THR A 104 6.99 14.65 11.00
CA THR A 104 7.68 15.53 10.02
C THR A 104 9.16 15.73 10.30
N ALA A 105 9.69 15.22 11.42
CA ALA A 105 11.09 15.34 11.71
C ALA A 105 11.94 14.45 10.78
N ASP A 106 12.96 15.03 10.16
CA ASP A 106 13.99 14.29 9.44
C ASP A 106 14.90 13.52 10.41
N ILE A 107 15.55 12.45 9.92
CA ILE A 107 16.63 11.82 10.67
C ILE A 107 17.76 12.85 10.89
N VAL A 108 18.00 13.18 12.12
CA VAL A 108 19.01 14.19 12.50
C VAL A 108 20.14 13.56 13.29
N LYS A 109 21.39 13.83 12.91
CA LYS A 109 22.55 13.55 13.76
C LYS A 109 22.74 14.68 14.77
N LYS A 110 22.48 14.41 16.04
CA LYS A 110 22.69 15.36 17.12
C LYS A 110 23.57 14.71 18.20
N GLU A 111 24.67 15.39 18.56
CA GLU A 111 25.59 14.94 19.61
C GLU A 111 26.10 13.49 19.43
N GLY A 112 26.34 13.07 18.18
CA GLY A 112 26.80 11.72 17.85
C GLY A 112 25.71 10.64 17.84
N LYS A 113 24.46 10.97 18.18
CA LYS A 113 23.29 10.09 18.08
C LYS A 113 22.49 10.35 16.81
N LEU A 114 21.93 9.29 16.27
CA LEU A 114 20.97 9.33 15.17
C LEU A 114 19.55 9.40 15.76
N ILE A 115 18.88 10.51 15.57
CA ILE A 115 17.49 10.71 16.01
C ILE A 115 16.57 10.28 14.87
N VAL A 116 15.73 9.27 15.11
CA VAL A 116 14.85 8.65 14.14
C VAL A 116 13.41 8.83 14.57
N PRO A 117 12.55 9.46 13.74
CA PRO A 117 11.12 9.51 14.00
C PRO A 117 10.55 8.08 14.03
N GLU A 118 9.88 7.72 15.11
CA GLU A 118 9.31 6.40 15.28
C GLU A 118 7.96 6.28 14.58
N LEU A 119 7.70 5.12 13.93
CA LEU A 119 6.41 4.79 13.35
C LEU A 119 5.43 4.38 14.44
N CYS A 120 4.25 5.00 14.44
CA CYS A 120 3.13 4.48 15.21
C CYS A 120 2.42 3.41 14.37
N ALA A 121 2.75 2.15 14.59
CA ALA A 121 2.06 1.03 13.95
C ALA A 121 0.68 0.84 14.56
N THR A 122 -0.37 1.17 13.81
CA THR A 122 -1.77 0.91 14.17
C THR A 122 -2.34 -0.16 13.24
N GLY A 123 -2.53 -1.38 13.74
CA GLY A 123 -3.16 -2.44 12.97
C GLY A 123 -2.61 -3.85 13.26
N LYS A 124 -3.10 -4.85 12.51
CA LYS A 124 -2.58 -6.22 12.55
C LYS A 124 -1.20 -6.27 11.86
N THR A 125 -0.17 -6.06 12.63
CA THR A 125 1.22 -6.14 12.18
C THR A 125 1.78 -7.53 12.50
N LEU A 126 2.49 -8.11 11.55
CA LEU A 126 3.37 -9.24 11.84
C LEU A 126 4.68 -8.64 12.37
N VAL A 127 4.98 -8.83 13.64
CA VAL A 127 6.21 -8.34 14.26
C VAL A 127 6.93 -9.50 14.92
N SER A 128 8.14 -9.76 14.49
CA SER A 128 9.06 -10.69 15.16
C SER A 128 9.60 -10.07 16.46
N GLU A 129 9.94 -10.91 17.44
CA GLU A 129 10.66 -10.45 18.63
C GLU A 129 12.10 -9.98 18.32
N ASP A 130 12.64 -10.42 17.18
CA ASP A 130 14.01 -10.19 16.76
C ASP A 130 14.20 -8.98 15.85
N VAL A 131 13.13 -8.55 15.15
CA VAL A 131 13.20 -7.49 14.13
C VAL A 131 12.00 -6.56 14.24
N ALA A 132 12.26 -5.27 14.41
CA ALA A 132 11.23 -4.24 14.41
C ALA A 132 11.56 -3.14 13.39
N ILE A 133 10.66 -2.87 12.44
CA ILE A 133 10.75 -1.67 11.59
C ILE A 133 10.33 -0.47 12.44
N ARG A 134 11.28 0.42 12.74
CA ARG A 134 11.07 1.58 13.60
C ARG A 134 10.69 2.83 12.81
N SER A 135 11.13 2.94 11.56
CA SER A 135 10.76 4.06 10.70
C SER A 135 10.76 3.66 9.23
N PHE A 136 9.85 4.26 8.47
CA PHE A 136 9.81 4.17 7.01
C PHE A 136 9.31 5.49 6.44
N PHE A 137 9.99 6.06 5.46
CA PHE A 137 9.55 7.28 4.78
C PHE A 137 10.24 7.46 3.43
N MET A 138 9.69 8.36 2.60
CA MET A 138 10.25 8.76 1.31
C MET A 138 10.97 10.09 1.41
N LYS A 139 12.11 10.20 0.68
CA LYS A 139 12.84 11.45 0.46
C LYS A 139 12.93 11.77 -1.02
N GLU A 140 12.90 13.04 -1.37
CA GLU A 140 13.33 13.53 -2.69
C GLU A 140 14.86 13.63 -2.78
N SER A 141 15.41 13.85 -3.99
CA SER A 141 16.85 13.94 -4.25
C SER A 141 17.56 15.02 -3.42
N GLY A 142 16.84 16.04 -2.94
CA GLY A 142 17.33 17.07 -2.00
C GLY A 142 17.43 16.60 -0.55
N GLY A 143 17.03 15.35 -0.23
CA GLY A 143 17.05 14.78 1.10
C GLY A 143 15.83 15.11 1.97
N LYS A 144 14.92 15.97 1.50
CA LYS A 144 13.71 16.35 2.21
C LYS A 144 12.69 15.20 2.16
N ARG A 145 12.06 14.90 3.28
CA ARG A 145 10.95 13.97 3.37
C ARG A 145 9.74 14.46 2.57
N VAL A 146 9.09 13.54 1.87
CA VAL A 146 7.94 13.85 1.01
C VAL A 146 6.86 12.78 1.14
N GLU A 147 5.60 13.21 1.04
CA GLU A 147 4.40 12.35 0.98
C GLU A 147 3.68 12.50 -0.37
N CYS A 148 4.06 13.51 -1.16
CA CYS A 148 3.58 13.71 -2.52
C CYS A 148 4.70 13.39 -3.50
N LEU A 149 4.46 12.40 -4.36
CA LEU A 149 5.43 11.88 -5.33
C LEU A 149 4.97 12.24 -6.75
N LYS A 150 5.92 12.57 -7.61
CA LYS A 150 5.69 12.83 -9.04
C LYS A 150 6.34 11.76 -9.87
N ALA A 151 5.64 11.29 -10.90
CA ALA A 151 6.21 10.33 -11.84
C ALA A 151 7.51 10.86 -12.47
N GLU A 152 8.40 9.95 -12.83
CA GLU A 152 9.68 10.21 -13.48
C GLU A 152 10.69 11.03 -12.64
N GLN A 153 10.44 11.17 -11.34
CA GLN A 153 11.38 11.78 -10.40
C GLN A 153 12.08 10.72 -9.54
N GLU A 154 13.31 11.05 -9.11
CA GLU A 154 14.11 10.19 -8.25
C GLU A 154 13.74 10.39 -6.78
N TYR A 155 13.53 9.27 -6.09
CA TYR A 155 13.22 9.21 -4.67
C TYR A 155 14.10 8.19 -3.96
N THR A 156 14.18 8.34 -2.64
CA THR A 156 14.82 7.36 -1.77
C THR A 156 13.81 6.92 -0.70
N ALA A 157 13.46 5.63 -0.69
CA ALA A 157 12.75 5.02 0.42
C ALA A 157 13.75 4.63 1.52
N VAL A 158 13.49 5.07 2.74
CA VAL A 158 14.37 4.86 3.89
C VAL A 158 13.69 3.95 4.89
N PHE A 159 14.32 2.82 5.18
CA PHE A 159 13.97 1.93 6.28
C PHE A 159 14.90 2.16 7.45
N VAL A 160 14.35 2.15 8.65
CA VAL A 160 15.13 2.01 9.88
C VAL A 160 14.57 0.83 10.65
N ALA A 161 15.37 -0.21 10.80
CA ALA A 161 15.00 -1.44 11.48
C ALA A 161 15.96 -1.74 12.63
N GLU A 162 15.39 -2.14 13.76
CA GLU A 162 16.13 -2.58 14.94
C GLU A 162 16.20 -4.10 14.98
N PHE A 163 17.37 -4.62 15.29
CA PHE A 163 17.66 -6.04 15.43
C PHE A 163 18.16 -6.35 16.83
N SER A 164 17.50 -7.31 17.50
CA SER A 164 17.88 -7.74 18.86
C SER A 164 19.05 -8.73 18.88
N ARG A 165 19.38 -9.35 17.73
CA ARG A 165 20.48 -10.32 17.60
C ARG A 165 21.10 -10.30 16.19
N ALA A 166 22.21 -11.01 16.03
CA ALA A 166 22.78 -11.28 14.71
C ALA A 166 21.84 -12.12 13.85
N MET A 167 21.71 -11.75 12.57
CA MET A 167 20.86 -12.44 11.59
C MET A 167 21.50 -12.40 10.20
N GLU A 168 21.31 -13.47 9.45
CA GLU A 168 21.79 -13.63 8.08
C GLU A 168 20.61 -13.72 7.12
N ASP A 169 20.89 -13.59 5.83
CA ASP A 169 19.96 -13.79 4.72
C ASP A 169 18.72 -12.86 4.80
N LEU A 170 18.94 -11.60 5.14
CA LEU A 170 17.86 -10.62 5.25
C LEU A 170 17.52 -9.99 3.91
N ILE A 171 16.22 -9.87 3.66
CA ILE A 171 15.62 -9.16 2.52
C ILE A 171 14.74 -8.05 3.08
N PHE A 172 15.04 -6.81 2.72
CA PHE A 172 14.19 -5.66 2.96
C PHE A 172 13.36 -5.39 1.71
N GLY A 173 12.14 -4.95 1.88
CA GLY A 173 11.31 -4.59 0.74
C GLY A 173 10.05 -3.86 1.15
N PHE A 174 9.40 -3.24 0.17
CA PHE A 174 8.09 -2.65 0.35
C PHE A 174 7.25 -2.81 -0.90
N VAL A 175 5.95 -2.79 -0.72
CA VAL A 175 4.97 -2.71 -1.79
C VAL A 175 4.19 -1.42 -1.71
N LEU A 176 3.81 -0.91 -2.87
CA LEU A 176 2.90 0.20 -3.04
C LEU A 176 1.55 -0.37 -3.48
N GLU A 177 0.53 -0.17 -2.69
CA GLU A 177 -0.80 -0.69 -2.90
C GLU A 177 -1.78 0.44 -3.20
N ASN A 178 -2.74 0.18 -4.06
CA ASN A 178 -3.86 1.09 -4.24
C ASN A 178 -4.88 0.93 -3.09
N ASN A 179 -5.91 1.77 -3.10
CA ASN A 179 -7.02 1.73 -2.13
C ASN A 179 -7.85 0.43 -2.13
N LYS A 180 -7.54 -0.53 -3.00
CA LYS A 180 -8.16 -1.86 -3.06
C LYS A 180 -7.25 -2.97 -2.54
N GLY A 181 -6.08 -2.63 -2.01
CA GLY A 181 -5.07 -3.60 -1.61
C GLY A 181 -4.41 -4.32 -2.80
N ILE A 182 -4.49 -3.76 -4.01
CA ILE A 182 -3.78 -4.30 -5.16
C ILE A 182 -2.37 -3.73 -5.16
N GLU A 183 -1.38 -4.61 -5.11
CA GLU A 183 0.03 -4.27 -5.23
C GLU A 183 0.32 -3.74 -6.64
N ILE A 184 0.72 -2.48 -6.73
CA ILE A 184 1.01 -1.79 -7.99
C ILE A 184 2.51 -1.82 -8.29
N LEU A 185 3.32 -1.71 -7.25
CA LEU A 185 4.75 -1.63 -7.32
C LEU A 185 5.34 -2.35 -6.12
N GLY A 186 6.34 -3.17 -6.36
CA GLY A 186 7.15 -3.81 -5.32
C GLY A 186 8.63 -3.63 -5.58
N ILE A 187 9.39 -3.44 -4.51
CA ILE A 187 10.85 -3.37 -4.55
C ILE A 187 11.41 -4.15 -3.38
N ASN A 188 12.49 -4.90 -3.59
CA ASN A 188 13.21 -5.55 -2.50
C ASN A 188 14.72 -5.57 -2.71
N SER A 189 15.45 -5.70 -1.61
CA SER A 189 16.92 -5.65 -1.61
C SER A 189 17.57 -6.83 -2.33
N PHE A 190 16.93 -8.00 -2.38
CA PHE A 190 17.47 -9.17 -3.05
C PHE A 190 17.55 -8.95 -4.56
N ILE A 191 16.42 -8.61 -5.18
CA ILE A 191 16.34 -8.39 -6.64
C ILE A 191 17.19 -7.19 -7.05
N ASN A 192 17.13 -6.10 -6.31
CA ASN A 192 17.79 -4.85 -6.67
C ASN A 192 19.27 -4.76 -6.24
N ASN A 193 19.75 -5.72 -5.45
CA ASN A 193 21.15 -5.80 -5.01
C ASN A 193 21.90 -7.02 -5.62
N GLN A 194 21.60 -7.38 -6.87
CA GLN A 194 22.22 -8.50 -7.57
C GLN A 194 22.19 -9.80 -6.77
N GLU A 195 21.03 -10.12 -6.17
CA GLU A 195 20.80 -11.31 -5.34
C GLU A 195 21.66 -11.39 -4.06
N ARG A 196 22.22 -10.26 -3.64
CA ARG A 196 22.96 -10.19 -2.39
C ARG A 196 22.01 -9.99 -1.21
N LEU A 197 22.13 -10.87 -0.22
CA LEU A 197 21.41 -10.80 1.04
C LEU A 197 22.11 -9.84 2.01
N ILE A 198 21.33 -9.27 2.92
CA ILE A 198 21.84 -8.37 3.94
C ILE A 198 22.09 -9.16 5.22
N GLU A 199 23.18 -8.84 5.92
CA GLU A 199 23.64 -9.52 7.11
C GLU A 199 23.74 -8.54 8.27
N VAL A 200 23.28 -8.95 9.46
CA VAL A 200 23.42 -8.23 10.74
C VAL A 200 24.29 -9.07 11.66
N LYS A 201 25.47 -8.56 12.02
CA LYS A 201 26.48 -9.31 12.80
C LYS A 201 26.31 -9.22 14.32
N ARG A 202 25.52 -8.27 14.82
CA ARG A 202 25.27 -8.00 16.24
C ARG A 202 23.99 -7.21 16.39
N PRO A 203 23.43 -7.12 17.61
CA PRO A 203 22.33 -6.20 17.88
C PRO A 203 22.65 -4.78 17.40
N CYS A 204 21.79 -4.22 16.53
CA CYS A 204 22.00 -2.90 15.96
C CYS A 204 20.70 -2.30 15.41
N VAL A 205 20.78 -1.03 15.04
CA VAL A 205 19.82 -0.39 14.15
C VAL A 205 20.43 -0.31 12.75
N MET A 206 19.71 -0.83 11.76
CA MET A 206 20.13 -0.80 10.37
C MET A 206 19.26 0.19 9.61
N MET A 207 19.90 1.05 8.83
CA MET A 207 19.24 1.91 7.87
C MET A 207 19.50 1.38 6.47
N VAL A 208 18.41 1.07 5.74
CA VAL A 208 18.45 0.59 4.36
C VAL A 208 17.75 1.61 3.48
N GLU A 209 18.44 2.04 2.43
CA GLU A 209 17.95 3.04 1.48
C GLU A 209 17.78 2.43 0.09
N PHE A 210 16.58 2.62 -0.48
CA PHE A 210 16.26 2.25 -1.86
C PHE A 210 16.15 3.52 -2.68
N ARG A 211 17.08 3.72 -3.60
CA ARG A 211 17.03 4.83 -4.55
C ARG A 211 16.42 4.34 -5.86
N PHE A 212 15.40 5.02 -6.33
CA PHE A 212 14.65 4.64 -7.51
C PHE A 212 14.01 5.85 -8.20
N THR A 213 13.76 5.71 -9.50
CA THR A 213 12.92 6.66 -10.24
C THR A 213 11.48 6.14 -10.23
N LEU A 214 10.53 6.96 -9.77
CA LEU A 214 9.13 6.56 -9.73
C LEU A 214 8.62 6.42 -11.17
N PRO A 215 8.12 5.24 -11.58
CA PRO A 215 7.55 5.07 -12.90
C PRO A 215 6.23 5.87 -13.04
N ARG A 216 5.73 5.97 -14.26
CA ARG A 216 4.40 6.55 -14.49
C ARG A 216 3.34 5.61 -13.96
N ILE A 217 2.76 5.96 -12.83
CA ILE A 217 1.63 5.28 -12.18
C ILE A 217 0.43 6.23 -12.21
N LEU A 218 -0.78 5.69 -12.20
CA LEU A 218 -2.00 6.49 -12.14
C LEU A 218 -1.95 7.44 -10.94
N LYS A 219 -2.39 8.69 -11.14
CA LYS A 219 -2.54 9.64 -10.03
C LYS A 219 -3.51 9.10 -8.98
N GLY A 220 -3.22 9.30 -7.71
CA GLY A 220 -4.08 8.85 -6.62
C GLY A 220 -3.32 8.70 -5.31
N GLU A 221 -4.03 8.22 -4.31
CA GLU A 221 -3.48 7.87 -3.01
C GLU A 221 -3.11 6.39 -2.99
N TYR A 222 -1.97 6.09 -2.42
CA TYR A 222 -1.41 4.75 -2.32
C TYR A 222 -0.91 4.51 -0.90
N LEU A 223 -1.03 3.26 -0.47
CA LEU A 223 -0.49 2.79 0.80
C LEU A 223 0.84 2.09 0.57
N ILE A 224 1.74 2.23 1.52
CA ILE A 224 3.04 1.56 1.51
C ILE A 224 3.09 0.56 2.65
N SER A 225 3.51 -0.66 2.30
CA SER A 225 3.62 -1.80 3.21
C SER A 225 5.06 -2.30 3.24
N PRO A 226 5.93 -1.80 4.15
CA PRO A 226 7.30 -2.28 4.28
C PRO A 226 7.35 -3.63 4.99
N ALA A 227 8.36 -4.44 4.62
CA ALA A 227 8.61 -5.76 5.18
C ALA A 227 10.10 -6.05 5.32
N VAL A 228 10.42 -6.91 6.28
CA VAL A 228 11.71 -7.60 6.40
C VAL A 228 11.46 -9.10 6.41
N ALA A 229 12.18 -9.82 5.56
CA ALA A 229 12.11 -11.27 5.46
C ALA A 229 13.48 -11.90 5.63
N GLN A 230 13.54 -13.20 5.91
CA GLN A 230 14.75 -14.00 6.00
C GLN A 230 14.70 -15.16 5.03
N GLY A 231 15.80 -15.45 4.36
CA GLY A 231 15.94 -16.55 3.39
C GLY A 231 16.14 -16.03 1.96
N VAL A 232 15.97 -16.90 0.98
CA VAL A 232 16.10 -16.56 -0.45
C VAL A 232 14.74 -16.27 -1.05
N GLN A 233 14.70 -15.40 -2.03
CA GLN A 233 13.45 -15.04 -2.72
C GLN A 233 12.69 -16.29 -3.20
N GLY A 234 11.40 -16.38 -2.84
CA GLY A 234 10.55 -17.54 -3.13
C GLY A 234 10.56 -18.64 -2.08
N GLN A 235 11.52 -18.63 -1.13
CA GLN A 235 11.60 -19.53 0.02
C GLN A 235 11.86 -18.77 1.34
N ASN A 236 11.55 -17.48 1.37
CA ASN A 236 11.76 -16.61 2.50
C ASN A 236 10.60 -16.68 3.52
N VAL A 237 10.91 -16.36 4.76
CA VAL A 237 9.94 -16.18 5.85
C VAL A 237 9.87 -14.71 6.20
N ILE A 238 8.66 -14.16 6.21
CA ILE A 238 8.45 -12.77 6.61
C ILE A 238 8.64 -12.66 8.13
N LEU A 239 9.59 -11.86 8.56
CA LEU A 239 9.87 -11.59 9.97
C LEU A 239 9.01 -10.43 10.49
N THR A 240 8.88 -9.40 9.70
CA THR A 240 8.10 -8.21 10.04
C THR A 240 7.43 -7.67 8.78
N TRP A 241 6.15 -7.36 8.88
CA TRP A 241 5.36 -6.72 7.83
C TRP A 241 4.39 -5.72 8.43
N LEU A 242 4.43 -4.48 7.93
CA LEU A 242 3.61 -3.37 8.37
C LEU A 242 2.67 -2.93 7.25
N PRO A 243 1.48 -3.53 7.12
CA PRO A 243 0.58 -3.23 6.02
C PRO A 243 0.02 -1.81 6.12
N GLY A 244 0.13 -1.04 5.02
CA GLY A 244 -0.46 0.29 4.88
C GLY A 244 0.03 1.33 5.88
N ILE A 245 1.28 1.19 6.36
CA ILE A 245 1.83 2.04 7.44
C ILE A 245 2.05 3.49 7.02
N ALA A 246 2.20 3.76 5.75
CA ALA A 246 2.40 5.09 5.21
C ALA A 246 1.50 5.31 3.98
N ALA A 247 0.97 6.51 3.84
CA ALA A 247 0.24 6.93 2.66
C ALA A 247 1.08 7.90 1.84
N VAL A 248 1.03 7.78 0.52
CA VAL A 248 1.63 8.72 -0.41
C VAL A 248 0.64 9.10 -1.49
N THR A 249 0.66 10.36 -1.89
CA THR A 249 -0.09 10.85 -3.04
C THR A 249 0.82 10.84 -4.26
N ILE A 250 0.37 10.23 -5.36
CA ILE A 250 1.08 10.25 -6.63
C ILE A 250 0.41 11.24 -7.57
N GLU A 251 1.18 12.23 -8.02
CA GLU A 251 0.80 13.17 -9.06
C GLU A 251 1.40 12.73 -10.40
N ASN A 252 0.56 12.67 -11.44
CA ASN A 252 1.00 12.35 -12.79
C ASN A 252 0.29 13.26 -13.81
N THR A 253 1.01 13.70 -14.81
CA THR A 253 0.51 14.60 -15.87
C THR A 253 0.16 13.88 -17.17
N GLY A 254 0.22 12.55 -17.22
CA GLY A 254 0.03 11.75 -18.43
C GLY A 254 -0.91 10.57 -18.28
N TYR A 255 -1.21 9.92 -19.42
CA TYR A 255 -1.94 8.65 -19.46
C TYR A 255 -0.97 7.50 -19.28
N ASN A 256 -1.31 6.57 -18.37
CA ASN A 256 -0.57 5.32 -18.18
C ASN A 256 -1.36 4.12 -18.69
N LEU A 257 -0.67 3.26 -19.44
CA LEU A 257 -1.27 2.07 -20.04
C LEU A 257 -0.69 0.73 -19.56
N SER A 258 0.37 0.72 -18.73
CA SER A 258 1.04 -0.54 -18.36
C SER A 258 1.81 -0.47 -17.04
N LEU A 259 2.06 -1.68 -16.47
CA LEU A 259 3.01 -1.90 -15.37
C LEU A 259 4.44 -1.71 -15.90
N LEU A 260 5.31 -1.14 -15.08
CA LEU A 260 6.66 -0.76 -15.47
C LEU A 260 7.72 -1.51 -14.66
N GLU A 261 8.87 -1.74 -15.30
CA GLU A 261 10.08 -2.17 -14.61
C GLU A 261 10.68 -1.02 -13.80
N LEU A 262 11.20 -1.33 -12.62
CA LEU A 262 11.81 -0.37 -11.71
C LEU A 262 13.27 -0.73 -11.47
N GLU A 263 14.17 0.18 -11.82
CA GLU A 263 15.58 0.09 -11.45
C GLU A 263 15.79 0.84 -10.12
N ALA A 264 16.49 0.20 -9.18
CA ALA A 264 16.82 0.82 -7.90
C ALA A 264 18.23 0.47 -7.43
N ALA A 265 18.92 1.46 -6.86
CA ALA A 265 20.15 1.23 -6.10
C ALA A 265 19.78 1.04 -4.61
N VAL A 266 20.39 0.03 -3.98
CA VAL A 266 20.17 -0.30 -2.57
C VAL A 266 21.43 -0.03 -1.78
N SER A 267 21.33 0.71 -0.66
CA SER A 267 22.39 0.87 0.31
C SER A 267 21.92 0.46 1.70
N ALA A 268 22.82 -0.12 2.51
CA ALA A 268 22.55 -0.50 3.89
C ALA A 268 23.67 0.04 4.81
N THR A 269 23.26 0.67 5.91
CA THR A 269 24.21 1.20 6.91
C THR A 269 23.81 0.73 8.30
N GLU A 270 24.78 0.18 9.03
CA GLU A 270 24.62 -0.32 10.39
C GLU A 270 24.96 0.76 11.42
N TYR A 271 24.11 0.91 12.42
CA TYR A 271 24.33 1.77 13.59
C TYR A 271 24.22 0.97 14.87
N PRO A 272 25.17 1.08 15.82
CA PRO A 272 25.03 0.50 17.15
C PRO A 272 23.79 1.05 17.87
N LEU A 273 23.08 0.22 18.63
CA LEU A 273 21.84 0.60 19.32
C LEU A 273 21.98 1.88 20.17
N HIS A 274 23.11 2.04 20.88
CA HIS A 274 23.38 3.22 21.72
C HIS A 274 23.58 4.53 20.94
N CYS A 275 23.72 4.46 19.61
CA CYS A 275 23.88 5.63 18.74
C CYS A 275 22.57 6.10 18.10
N VAL A 276 21.42 5.45 18.41
CA VAL A 276 20.11 5.77 17.86
C VAL A 276 19.13 6.07 19.00
N GLU A 277 18.31 7.09 18.83
CA GLU A 277 17.23 7.46 19.73
C GLU A 277 15.93 7.58 18.91
N PHE A 278 14.89 6.85 19.33
CA PHE A 278 13.55 6.90 18.74
C PHE A 278 12.70 7.93 19.49
N VAL A 279 12.03 8.84 18.76
CA VAL A 279 11.25 9.97 19.27
C VAL A 279 9.87 10.08 18.59
#